data_ef31d0cb1d86dd6c9a23f83d07ded268
#
_entry.id   ef31d0cb1d86dd6c9a23f83d07ded268
#
_cell.length_a   1.000
_cell.length_b   1.000
_cell.length_c   1.000
_cell.angle_alpha   90.00
_cell.angle_beta   90.00
_cell.angle_gamma   90.00
#
_symmetry.space_group_name_H-M   'P 1'
#
loop_
_entity.id
_entity.type
_entity.pdbx_description
1 polymer ?
#
loop_
_entity_poly.entity_id
_entity_poly.type
_entity_poly.pdbx_seq_one_letter_code
_entity_poly.pdbx_strand_id
1 'polypeptide(L)'
;VNLINDFKGLNLISFELTKPQLNVIQTLTQSRIFLHGPAGVGKTTAAVHRMQYLINRGVPAESILVLVPQRSLARGFAESIRVPDFKPGGEPSILTIGGLAQRMIALFWPLAARNSGFLDPRRPPQFLTLETAQYYLAGLVSPLIQNGYFENITVDQNRLYSQILDNLNKSAVVGFPPEEISARLIQAWAGKPTQSIIYDQAQECALLFRTFCLENNLLDFSLQLSLFREHLWPSLLCRKYLQKNYQNLIYDNVEEDYPVAHDIIKEWLPEFRSSLIIFDTDAGFRSFLGADPVSARTIEQSCDLRVEFQDSFVKTPGLQNLE
;
A
#
# COMPACT_ATOMS: atom_id res chain seq x y z
N VAL A 1 -16.87 -25.63 -27.64
CA VAL A 1 -16.03 -26.64 -26.96
C VAL A 1 -16.07 -26.30 -25.49
N ASN A 2 -16.63 -27.20 -24.68
CA ASN A 2 -17.00 -27.02 -23.26
C ASN A 2 -15.76 -26.84 -22.36
N LEU A 3 -15.43 -25.60 -22.00
CA LEU A 3 -14.40 -25.26 -20.98
C LEU A 3 -14.96 -25.22 -19.53
N ILE A 4 -16.21 -25.64 -19.32
CA ILE A 4 -16.87 -25.69 -17.99
C ILE A 4 -16.32 -26.85 -17.12
N ASN A 5 -15.59 -27.82 -17.68
CA ASN A 5 -15.17 -29.00 -16.95
C ASN A 5 -13.80 -28.90 -16.25
N ASP A 6 -13.03 -27.83 -16.45
CA ASP A 6 -11.67 -27.73 -15.88
C ASP A 6 -11.61 -27.21 -14.43
N PHE A 7 -12.76 -26.88 -13.83
CA PHE A 7 -12.83 -26.34 -12.45
C PHE A 7 -13.35 -27.31 -11.41
N LYS A 8 -13.47 -28.61 -11.70
CA LYS A 8 -14.06 -29.62 -10.79
C LYS A 8 -13.24 -29.98 -9.54
N GLY A 9 -12.10 -29.35 -9.29
CA GLY A 9 -11.24 -29.67 -8.13
C GLY A 9 -11.35 -28.74 -6.93
N LEU A 10 -12.08 -27.64 -7.00
CA LEU A 10 -12.17 -26.67 -5.92
C LEU A 10 -13.49 -26.83 -5.16
N ASN A 11 -13.45 -27.46 -3.98
CA ASN A 11 -14.51 -27.39 -2.96
C ASN A 11 -14.60 -25.99 -2.31
N LEU A 12 -14.57 -24.94 -3.12
CA LEU A 12 -15.10 -23.64 -2.78
C LEU A 12 -16.56 -23.67 -3.22
N ILE A 13 -17.47 -23.21 -2.38
CA ILE A 13 -18.88 -22.99 -2.68
C ILE A 13 -18.99 -22.64 -4.17
N SER A 14 -19.67 -23.44 -4.97
CA SER A 14 -19.75 -23.30 -6.42
C SER A 14 -20.57 -22.06 -6.77
N PHE A 15 -19.96 -20.87 -6.64
CA PHE A 15 -20.50 -19.67 -7.22
C PHE A 15 -20.28 -19.72 -8.73
N GLU A 16 -21.36 -19.71 -9.51
CA GLU A 16 -21.25 -19.53 -10.94
C GLU A 16 -20.73 -18.11 -11.21
N LEU A 17 -19.56 -18.04 -11.86
CA LEU A 17 -19.00 -16.77 -12.29
C LEU A 17 -19.89 -16.13 -13.36
N THR A 18 -20.17 -14.85 -13.22
CA THR A 18 -20.95 -14.10 -14.22
C THR A 18 -20.16 -13.89 -15.52
N LYS A 19 -20.87 -13.58 -16.60
CA LYS A 19 -20.24 -13.25 -17.89
C LYS A 19 -19.24 -12.09 -17.78
N PRO A 20 -19.54 -10.96 -17.10
CA PRO A 20 -18.56 -9.89 -16.89
C PRO A 20 -17.30 -10.37 -16.15
N GLN A 21 -17.44 -11.19 -15.09
CA GLN A 21 -16.32 -11.75 -14.38
C GLN A 21 -15.46 -12.66 -15.30
N LEU A 22 -16.10 -13.57 -16.04
CA LEU A 22 -15.41 -14.44 -17.01
C LEU A 22 -14.65 -13.65 -18.07
N ASN A 23 -15.22 -12.55 -18.56
CA ASN A 23 -14.56 -11.68 -19.52
C ASN A 23 -13.29 -11.07 -18.95
N VAL A 24 -13.30 -10.55 -17.73
CA VAL A 24 -12.09 -10.01 -17.05
C VAL A 24 -11.08 -11.12 -16.82
N ILE A 25 -11.50 -12.29 -16.32
CA ILE A 25 -10.63 -13.43 -16.04
C ILE A 25 -9.91 -13.90 -17.31
N GLN A 26 -10.62 -13.97 -18.44
CA GLN A 26 -10.13 -14.55 -19.70
C GLN A 26 -9.57 -13.52 -20.69
N THR A 27 -9.59 -12.22 -20.33
CA THR A 27 -9.00 -11.16 -21.18
C THR A 27 -7.54 -11.50 -21.50
N LEU A 28 -7.08 -11.02 -22.65
CA LEU A 28 -5.71 -11.23 -23.13
C LEU A 28 -4.67 -11.00 -22.02
N THR A 29 -3.64 -11.86 -22.00
CA THR A 29 -2.57 -11.84 -20.99
C THR A 29 -1.61 -10.67 -21.15
N GLN A 30 -1.87 -9.73 -22.04
CA GLN A 30 -1.06 -8.55 -22.32
C GLN A 30 -1.90 -7.25 -22.23
N SER A 31 -2.94 -7.24 -21.39
CA SER A 31 -3.83 -6.07 -21.24
C SER A 31 -3.68 -5.45 -19.86
N ARG A 32 -3.77 -4.13 -19.79
CA ARG A 32 -3.92 -3.35 -18.55
C ARG A 32 -5.39 -3.02 -18.36
N ILE A 33 -6.00 -3.60 -17.34
CA ILE A 33 -7.42 -3.52 -17.07
C ILE A 33 -7.65 -2.67 -15.83
N PHE A 34 -8.55 -1.67 -15.92
CA PHE A 34 -9.11 -0.97 -14.78
C PHE A 34 -10.53 -1.50 -14.55
N LEU A 35 -10.71 -2.25 -13.44
CA LEU A 35 -11.98 -2.82 -13.02
C LEU A 35 -12.54 -1.99 -11.87
N HIS A 36 -13.74 -1.45 -12.05
CA HIS A 36 -14.41 -0.67 -11.02
C HIS A 36 -15.86 -1.12 -10.80
N GLY A 37 -16.44 -0.67 -9.71
CA GLY A 37 -17.82 -0.94 -9.34
C GLY A 37 -18.04 -0.88 -7.83
N PRO A 38 -19.29 -0.93 -7.36
CA PRO A 38 -19.61 -0.86 -5.94
C PRO A 38 -19.11 -2.07 -5.14
N ALA A 39 -19.22 -2.00 -3.82
CA ALA A 39 -18.86 -3.10 -2.93
C ALA A 39 -19.73 -4.34 -3.19
N GLY A 40 -19.14 -5.52 -3.06
CA GLY A 40 -19.86 -6.80 -3.14
C GLY A 40 -20.21 -7.29 -4.55
N VAL A 41 -19.71 -6.66 -5.63
CA VAL A 41 -19.93 -7.11 -7.02
C VAL A 41 -18.94 -8.18 -7.49
N GLY A 42 -18.11 -8.71 -6.58
CA GLY A 42 -17.20 -9.82 -6.87
C GLY A 42 -15.92 -9.44 -7.62
N LYS A 43 -15.41 -8.19 -7.48
CA LYS A 43 -14.16 -7.72 -8.09
C LYS A 43 -12.95 -8.52 -7.62
N THR A 44 -12.76 -8.67 -6.31
CA THR A 44 -11.68 -9.48 -5.71
C THR A 44 -11.79 -10.96 -6.12
N THR A 45 -13.01 -11.51 -6.21
CA THR A 45 -13.23 -12.87 -6.72
C THR A 45 -12.71 -13.01 -8.15
N ALA A 46 -13.05 -12.05 -9.02
CA ALA A 46 -12.53 -12.05 -10.40
C ALA A 46 -11.00 -11.93 -10.44
N ALA A 47 -10.40 -11.15 -9.55
CA ALA A 47 -8.94 -11.01 -9.42
C ALA A 47 -8.25 -12.31 -9.02
N VAL A 48 -8.77 -13.01 -8.02
CA VAL A 48 -8.25 -14.31 -7.58
C VAL A 48 -8.31 -15.32 -8.73
N HIS A 49 -9.46 -15.41 -9.42
CA HIS A 49 -9.60 -16.31 -10.58
C HIS A 49 -8.73 -15.87 -11.77
N ARG A 50 -8.52 -14.56 -11.97
CA ARG A 50 -7.55 -14.05 -12.97
C ARG A 50 -6.14 -14.52 -12.67
N MET A 51 -5.70 -14.42 -11.42
CA MET A 51 -4.39 -14.92 -11.00
C MET A 51 -4.24 -16.41 -11.32
N GLN A 52 -5.21 -17.22 -10.93
CA GLN A 52 -5.23 -18.67 -11.22
C GLN A 52 -5.24 -18.95 -12.73
N TYR A 53 -6.03 -18.20 -13.50
CA TYR A 53 -6.08 -18.31 -14.96
C TYR A 53 -4.73 -18.05 -15.61
N LEU A 54 -4.03 -16.96 -15.19
CA LEU A 54 -2.69 -16.64 -15.70
C LEU A 54 -1.71 -17.79 -15.43
N ILE A 55 -1.69 -18.33 -14.21
CA ILE A 55 -0.82 -19.46 -13.83
C ILE A 55 -1.15 -20.70 -14.64
N ASN A 56 -2.42 -21.02 -14.84
CA ASN A 56 -2.87 -22.16 -15.66
C ASN A 56 -2.49 -21.99 -17.14
N ARG A 57 -2.37 -20.76 -17.61
CA ARG A 57 -1.88 -20.42 -18.97
C ARG A 57 -0.37 -20.42 -19.09
N GLY A 58 0.37 -20.80 -18.05
CA GLY A 58 1.83 -20.93 -18.05
C GLY A 58 2.58 -19.66 -17.65
N VAL A 59 1.90 -18.65 -17.09
CA VAL A 59 2.59 -17.51 -16.46
C VAL A 59 3.26 -18.01 -15.19
N PRO A 60 4.58 -17.81 -14.99
CA PRO A 60 5.25 -18.19 -13.76
C PRO A 60 4.62 -17.48 -12.56
N ALA A 61 4.24 -18.24 -11.54
CA ALA A 61 3.54 -17.66 -10.38
C ALA A 61 4.38 -16.60 -9.66
N GLU A 62 5.68 -16.82 -9.54
CA GLU A 62 6.65 -15.86 -8.96
C GLU A 62 6.75 -14.54 -9.74
N SER A 63 6.30 -14.51 -11.00
CA SER A 63 6.27 -13.28 -11.80
C SER A 63 5.02 -12.41 -11.57
N ILE A 64 4.10 -12.88 -10.73
CA ILE A 64 2.88 -12.17 -10.40
C ILE A 64 3.07 -11.43 -9.07
N LEU A 65 2.86 -10.11 -9.11
CA LEU A 65 2.77 -9.26 -7.93
C LEU A 65 1.31 -8.96 -7.65
N VAL A 66 0.85 -9.28 -6.45
CA VAL A 66 -0.45 -8.86 -5.92
C VAL A 66 -0.20 -7.78 -4.88
N LEU A 67 -0.73 -6.59 -5.12
CA LEU A 67 -0.69 -5.48 -4.18
C LEU A 67 -2.06 -5.30 -3.53
N VAL A 68 -2.03 -5.07 -2.23
CA VAL A 68 -3.20 -4.77 -1.40
C VAL A 68 -2.86 -3.65 -0.41
N PRO A 69 -3.79 -2.77 -0.02
CA PRO A 69 -3.51 -1.68 0.92
C PRO A 69 -3.12 -2.18 2.32
N GLN A 70 -3.63 -3.34 2.72
CA GLN A 70 -3.34 -3.96 4.02
C GLN A 70 -3.31 -5.48 3.95
N ARG A 71 -2.52 -6.10 4.84
CA ARG A 71 -2.31 -7.56 4.85
C ARG A 71 -3.59 -8.38 5.06
N SER A 72 -4.58 -7.85 5.77
CA SER A 72 -5.86 -8.53 5.97
C SER A 72 -6.64 -8.75 4.67
N LEU A 73 -6.50 -7.87 3.68
CA LEU A 73 -7.12 -8.01 2.36
C LEU A 73 -6.44 -9.05 1.46
N ALA A 74 -5.23 -9.48 1.82
CA ALA A 74 -4.48 -10.51 1.09
C ALA A 74 -5.07 -11.92 1.23
N ARG A 75 -5.99 -12.14 2.20
CA ARG A 75 -6.44 -13.47 2.60
C ARG A 75 -7.00 -14.29 1.44
N GLY A 76 -7.87 -13.74 0.62
CA GLY A 76 -8.47 -14.45 -0.51
C GLY A 76 -7.42 -14.94 -1.53
N PHE A 77 -6.42 -14.12 -1.81
CA PHE A 77 -5.30 -14.50 -2.68
C PHE A 77 -4.42 -15.58 -2.03
N ALA A 78 -4.08 -15.43 -0.74
CA ALA A 78 -3.24 -16.38 -0.03
C ALA A 78 -3.89 -17.75 0.13
N GLU A 79 -5.21 -17.82 0.37
CA GLU A 79 -5.96 -19.07 0.45
C GLU A 79 -6.03 -19.76 -0.91
N SER A 80 -6.15 -19.02 -2.00
CA SER A 80 -6.29 -19.58 -3.35
C SER A 80 -5.04 -20.31 -3.88
N ILE A 81 -3.85 -20.01 -3.34
CA ILE A 81 -2.61 -20.70 -3.71
C ILE A 81 -2.30 -21.93 -2.86
N ARG A 82 -3.02 -22.16 -1.77
CA ARG A 82 -2.84 -23.31 -0.87
C ARG A 82 -3.60 -24.56 -1.30
N VAL A 83 -4.18 -24.56 -2.48
CA VAL A 83 -4.96 -25.68 -3.00
C VAL A 83 -4.02 -26.77 -3.51
N PRO A 84 -4.29 -28.09 -3.25
CA PRO A 84 -3.42 -29.21 -3.62
C PRO A 84 -3.08 -29.30 -5.12
N ASP A 85 -3.96 -28.79 -5.98
CA ASP A 85 -3.80 -28.79 -7.45
C ASP A 85 -2.98 -27.61 -7.99
N PHE A 86 -2.40 -26.79 -7.11
CA PHE A 86 -1.52 -25.69 -7.55
C PHE A 86 -0.24 -26.28 -8.16
N LYS A 87 0.04 -25.91 -9.41
CA LYS A 87 1.20 -26.44 -10.14
C LYS A 87 2.50 -26.20 -9.38
N PRO A 88 3.43 -27.18 -9.34
CA PRO A 88 4.73 -26.95 -8.73
C PRO A 88 5.45 -25.82 -9.46
N GLY A 89 5.99 -24.88 -8.69
CA GLY A 89 6.64 -23.63 -9.16
C GLY A 89 6.77 -22.65 -8.01
N GLY A 90 7.19 -21.43 -8.30
CA GLY A 90 7.20 -20.34 -7.32
C GLY A 90 5.79 -19.90 -6.92
N GLU A 91 5.71 -19.04 -5.90
CA GLU A 91 4.46 -18.46 -5.42
C GLU A 91 4.34 -16.99 -5.85
N PRO A 92 3.11 -16.49 -6.10
CA PRO A 92 2.87 -15.06 -6.29
C PRO A 92 3.34 -14.25 -5.08
N SER A 93 3.90 -13.07 -5.32
CA SER A 93 4.23 -12.15 -4.23
C SER A 93 2.99 -11.33 -3.86
N ILE A 94 2.43 -11.55 -2.67
CA ILE A 94 1.26 -10.82 -2.15
C ILE A 94 1.76 -9.85 -1.09
N LEU A 95 1.75 -8.55 -1.37
CA LEU A 95 2.41 -7.52 -0.57
C LEU A 95 1.55 -6.25 -0.46
N THR A 96 1.85 -5.43 0.54
CA THR A 96 1.52 -4.00 0.53
C THR A 96 2.68 -3.22 -0.12
N ILE A 97 2.46 -1.98 -0.52
CA ILE A 97 3.58 -1.12 -0.99
C ILE A 97 4.64 -0.97 0.11
N GLY A 98 4.23 -0.79 1.38
CA GLY A 98 5.19 -0.80 2.50
C GLY A 98 5.96 -2.12 2.63
N GLY A 99 5.31 -3.27 2.41
CA GLY A 99 5.97 -4.58 2.39
C GLY A 99 6.94 -4.75 1.23
N LEU A 100 6.60 -4.21 0.05
CA LEU A 100 7.51 -4.15 -1.10
C LEU A 100 8.73 -3.27 -0.80
N ALA A 101 8.51 -2.08 -0.22
CA ALA A 101 9.56 -1.17 0.20
C ALA A 101 10.53 -1.86 1.19
N GLN A 102 9.99 -2.52 2.22
CA GLN A 102 10.79 -3.28 3.18
C GLN A 102 11.65 -4.35 2.52
N ARG A 103 11.06 -5.14 1.61
CA ARG A 103 11.76 -6.18 0.86
C ARG A 103 12.90 -5.60 0.00
N MET A 104 12.65 -4.48 -0.68
CA MET A 104 13.65 -3.84 -1.53
C MET A 104 14.77 -3.21 -0.70
N ILE A 105 14.46 -2.57 0.44
CA ILE A 105 15.47 -2.03 1.35
C ILE A 105 16.36 -3.17 1.89
N ALA A 106 15.78 -4.27 2.35
CA ALA A 106 16.55 -5.40 2.85
C ALA A 106 17.49 -5.97 1.77
N LEU A 107 17.04 -6.03 0.51
CA LEU A 107 17.82 -6.56 -0.60
C LEU A 107 18.90 -5.58 -1.10
N PHE A 108 18.58 -4.28 -1.14
CA PHE A 108 19.42 -3.23 -1.71
C PHE A 108 19.92 -2.26 -0.64
N TRP A 109 20.10 -2.72 0.60
CA TRP A 109 20.50 -1.86 1.72
C TRP A 109 21.69 -0.94 1.39
N PRO A 110 22.79 -1.41 0.80
CA PRO A 110 23.92 -0.53 0.48
C PRO A 110 23.57 0.63 -0.44
N LEU A 111 22.56 0.46 -1.31
CA LEU A 111 22.06 1.54 -2.16
C LEU A 111 21.09 2.46 -1.41
N ALA A 112 20.23 1.88 -0.58
CA ALA A 112 19.27 2.65 0.23
C ALA A 112 19.98 3.52 1.27
N ALA A 113 21.01 2.98 1.94
CA ALA A 113 21.74 3.68 2.99
C ALA A 113 22.74 4.73 2.47
N ARG A 114 23.16 4.60 1.20
CA ARG A 114 24.12 5.53 0.59
C ARG A 114 23.48 6.91 0.42
N ASN A 115 24.11 7.92 1.01
CA ASN A 115 23.67 9.32 0.96
C ASN A 115 22.31 9.59 1.66
N SER A 116 21.83 8.69 2.52
CA SER A 116 20.56 8.85 3.23
C SER A 116 20.74 9.34 4.68
N GLY A 117 21.96 9.69 5.07
CA GLY A 117 22.25 10.23 6.41
C GLY A 117 22.45 9.19 7.51
N PHE A 118 22.50 7.89 7.20
CA PHE A 118 22.82 6.86 8.22
C PHE A 118 24.25 6.97 8.69
N LEU A 119 24.42 6.88 10.01
CA LEU A 119 25.75 6.99 10.65
C LEU A 119 26.66 5.79 10.30
N ASP A 120 26.11 4.57 10.25
CA ASP A 120 26.84 3.37 9.81
C ASP A 120 26.07 2.63 8.68
N PRO A 121 26.22 3.06 7.44
CA PRO A 121 25.51 2.46 6.30
C PRO A 121 25.93 1.00 6.00
N ARG A 122 27.00 0.49 6.61
CA ARG A 122 27.45 -0.91 6.46
C ARG A 122 26.67 -1.86 7.35
N ARG A 123 26.12 -1.35 8.46
CA ARG A 123 25.29 -2.12 9.37
C ARG A 123 23.88 -2.28 8.77
N PRO A 124 23.30 -3.51 8.73
CA PRO A 124 21.95 -3.70 8.24
C PRO A 124 20.94 -2.95 9.13
N PRO A 125 19.81 -2.49 8.55
CA PRO A 125 18.81 -1.75 9.28
C PRO A 125 17.96 -2.68 10.16
N GLN A 126 17.40 -2.12 11.21
CA GLN A 126 16.38 -2.75 12.04
C GLN A 126 15.02 -2.10 11.74
N PHE A 127 14.06 -2.89 11.25
CA PHE A 127 12.71 -2.42 11.01
C PHE A 127 11.93 -2.37 12.32
N LEU A 128 11.34 -1.21 12.61
CA LEU A 128 10.54 -0.99 13.80
C LEU A 128 9.07 -1.34 13.56
N THR A 129 8.44 -1.95 14.57
CA THR A 129 6.97 -1.97 14.66
C THR A 129 6.47 -0.62 15.16
N LEU A 130 5.16 -0.37 15.06
CA LEU A 130 4.57 0.86 15.58
C LEU A 130 4.86 1.03 17.09
N GLU A 131 4.75 -0.05 17.86
CA GLU A 131 4.97 -0.06 19.31
C GLU A 131 6.42 0.25 19.66
N THR A 132 7.38 -0.33 18.93
CA THR A 132 8.80 -0.04 19.15
C THR A 132 9.18 1.37 18.73
N ALA A 133 8.61 1.90 17.64
CA ALA A 133 8.78 3.28 17.24
C ALA A 133 8.22 4.24 18.30
N GLN A 134 7.03 3.96 18.82
CA GLN A 134 6.43 4.75 19.89
C GLN A 134 7.25 4.71 21.19
N TYR A 135 7.81 3.55 21.54
CA TYR A 135 8.68 3.42 22.71
C TYR A 135 9.94 4.30 22.60
N TYR A 136 10.63 4.27 21.46
CA TYR A 136 11.82 5.12 21.26
C TYR A 136 11.45 6.60 21.22
N LEU A 137 10.37 6.96 20.53
CA LEU A 137 9.89 8.34 20.49
C LEU A 137 9.54 8.84 21.89
N ALA A 138 8.88 8.04 22.73
CA ALA A 138 8.56 8.40 24.12
C ALA A 138 9.81 8.72 24.92
N GLY A 139 10.89 7.92 24.78
CA GLY A 139 12.17 8.17 25.44
C GLY A 139 12.81 9.50 25.03
N LEU A 140 12.65 9.91 23.78
CA LEU A 140 13.19 11.18 23.26
C LEU A 140 12.34 12.40 23.65
N VAL A 141 11.01 12.25 23.65
CA VAL A 141 10.07 13.37 23.83
C VAL A 141 9.75 13.63 25.30
N SER A 142 9.78 12.61 26.18
CA SER A 142 9.47 12.79 27.61
C SER A 142 10.33 13.87 28.28
N PRO A 143 11.63 14.00 28.05
CA PRO A 143 12.43 15.09 28.62
C PRO A 143 12.00 16.47 28.11
N LEU A 144 11.55 16.58 26.84
CA LEU A 144 11.07 17.85 26.26
C LEU A 144 9.75 18.26 26.92
N ILE A 145 8.85 17.30 27.17
CA ILE A 145 7.59 17.57 27.90
C ILE A 145 7.89 18.07 29.31
N GLN A 146 8.86 17.47 30.03
CA GLN A 146 9.27 17.92 31.35
C GLN A 146 9.86 19.35 31.33
N ASN A 147 10.40 19.78 30.19
CA ASN A 147 10.95 21.12 29.96
C ASN A 147 9.95 22.10 29.34
N GLY A 148 8.62 21.80 29.37
CA GLY A 148 7.57 22.73 29.00
C GLY A 148 7.02 22.57 27.58
N TYR A 149 7.42 21.54 26.82
CA TYR A 149 6.78 21.24 25.56
C TYR A 149 5.34 20.78 25.78
N PHE A 150 4.44 21.23 24.94
CA PHE A 150 3.02 20.86 24.97
C PHE A 150 2.25 21.25 26.24
N GLU A 151 2.72 22.26 27.02
CA GLU A 151 2.07 22.68 28.27
C GLU A 151 0.61 23.09 28.09
N ASN A 152 0.23 23.57 26.92
CA ASN A 152 -1.10 24.11 26.63
C ASN A 152 -2.11 23.07 26.10
N ILE A 153 -1.77 21.78 26.12
CA ILE A 153 -2.68 20.71 25.68
C ILE A 153 -2.94 19.70 26.79
N THR A 154 -4.21 19.28 26.87
CA THR A 154 -4.67 18.22 27.77
C THR A 154 -4.85 16.91 26.99
N VAL A 155 -3.76 16.39 26.41
CA VAL A 155 -3.78 15.15 25.65
C VAL A 155 -2.93 14.11 26.40
N ASP A 156 -3.41 12.87 26.45
CA ASP A 156 -2.62 11.76 26.97
C ASP A 156 -1.28 11.61 26.19
N GLN A 157 -0.20 11.36 26.92
CA GLN A 157 1.15 11.30 26.31
C GLN A 157 1.26 10.22 25.25
N ASN A 158 0.65 9.05 25.44
CA ASN A 158 0.69 7.99 24.43
C ASN A 158 -0.02 8.41 23.15
N ARG A 159 -1.12 9.15 23.28
CA ARG A 159 -1.83 9.74 22.14
C ARG A 159 -0.99 10.82 21.45
N LEU A 160 -0.26 11.64 22.20
CA LEU A 160 0.66 12.62 21.64
C LEU A 160 1.77 11.94 20.83
N TYR A 161 2.40 10.89 21.37
CA TYR A 161 3.43 10.12 20.65
C TYR A 161 2.88 9.48 19.37
N SER A 162 1.68 8.92 19.45
CA SER A 162 1.01 8.37 18.25
C SER A 162 0.78 9.45 17.21
N GLN A 163 0.33 10.64 17.58
CA GLN A 163 0.09 11.75 16.65
C GLN A 163 1.38 12.25 15.97
N ILE A 164 2.49 12.30 16.70
CA ILE A 164 3.80 12.68 16.12
C ILE A 164 4.22 11.65 15.07
N LEU A 165 4.11 10.34 15.37
CA LEU A 165 4.40 9.28 14.40
C LEU A 165 3.44 9.30 13.22
N ASP A 166 2.15 9.58 13.45
CA ASP A 166 1.15 9.70 12.38
C ASP A 166 1.46 10.86 11.44
N ASN A 167 2.01 11.97 11.94
CA ASN A 167 2.44 13.08 11.10
C ASN A 167 3.63 12.70 10.22
N LEU A 168 4.62 11.95 10.76
CA LEU A 168 5.71 11.38 9.96
C LEU A 168 5.18 10.41 8.90
N ASN A 169 4.26 9.53 9.28
CA ASN A 169 3.65 8.58 8.34
C ASN A 169 2.89 9.31 7.23
N LYS A 170 2.12 10.36 7.57
CA LYS A 170 1.41 11.19 6.60
C LYS A 170 2.37 11.90 5.66
N SER A 171 3.49 12.43 6.15
CA SER A 171 4.50 13.06 5.28
C SER A 171 5.01 12.06 4.23
N ALA A 172 5.31 10.83 4.64
CA ALA A 172 5.81 9.79 3.75
C ALA A 172 4.76 9.29 2.74
N VAL A 173 3.50 9.04 3.17
CA VAL A 173 2.44 8.51 2.30
C VAL A 173 1.88 9.53 1.32
N VAL A 174 1.89 10.83 1.70
CA VAL A 174 1.52 11.94 0.81
C VAL A 174 2.69 12.39 -0.05
N GLY A 175 3.92 12.25 0.45
CA GLY A 175 5.14 12.50 -0.28
C GLY A 175 5.70 13.92 -0.12
N PHE A 176 5.58 14.52 1.06
CA PHE A 176 6.23 15.78 1.41
C PHE A 176 7.30 15.58 2.49
N PRO A 177 8.30 16.47 2.58
CA PRO A 177 9.36 16.33 3.57
C PRO A 177 8.85 16.57 4.99
N PRO A 178 9.37 15.85 6.02
CA PRO A 178 8.96 16.03 7.42
C PRO A 178 9.11 17.45 7.95
N GLU A 179 9.99 18.24 7.38
CA GLU A 179 10.24 19.65 7.70
C GLU A 179 9.04 20.57 7.38
N GLU A 180 8.10 20.10 6.56
CA GLU A 180 6.88 20.83 6.23
C GLU A 180 5.69 20.49 7.15
N ILE A 181 5.85 19.57 8.11
CA ILE A 181 4.73 19.07 8.95
C ILE A 181 4.05 20.24 9.67
N SER A 182 4.81 21.11 10.36
CA SER A 182 4.25 22.24 11.10
C SER A 182 3.50 23.20 10.17
N ALA A 183 4.12 23.61 9.08
CA ALA A 183 3.53 24.55 8.13
C ALA A 183 2.19 24.03 7.56
N ARG A 184 2.11 22.75 7.23
CA ARG A 184 0.89 22.12 6.71
C ARG A 184 -0.20 22.00 7.78
N LEU A 185 0.16 21.67 9.03
CA LEU A 185 -0.76 21.62 10.14
C LEU A 185 -1.32 23.02 10.47
N ILE A 186 -0.46 24.04 10.46
CA ILE A 186 -0.87 25.44 10.67
C ILE A 186 -1.83 25.90 9.57
N GLN A 187 -1.52 25.56 8.30
CA GLN A 187 -2.39 25.93 7.17
C GLN A 187 -3.78 25.25 7.26
N ALA A 188 -3.84 24.02 7.76
CA ALA A 188 -5.09 23.31 7.93
C ALA A 188 -5.85 23.69 9.21
N TRP A 189 -5.23 24.47 10.09
CA TRP A 189 -5.79 24.81 11.40
C TRP A 189 -6.79 25.95 11.32
N ALA A 190 -7.99 25.73 11.83
CA ALA A 190 -9.06 26.74 11.93
C ALA A 190 -9.19 27.36 13.34
N GLY A 191 -8.30 27.03 14.27
CA GLY A 191 -8.35 27.46 15.67
C GLY A 191 -7.57 28.75 15.97
N LYS A 192 -7.24 28.97 17.25
CA LYS A 192 -6.54 30.17 17.71
C LYS A 192 -5.06 30.15 17.29
N PRO A 193 -4.50 31.28 16.79
CA PRO A 193 -3.09 31.36 16.36
C PRO A 193 -2.08 31.00 17.45
N THR A 194 -2.41 31.23 18.74
CA THR A 194 -1.54 30.91 19.88
C THR A 194 -1.28 29.42 20.07
N GLN A 195 -2.02 28.56 19.38
CA GLN A 195 -1.82 27.11 19.43
C GLN A 195 -0.84 26.60 18.35
N SER A 196 -0.37 27.45 17.44
CA SER A 196 0.54 27.05 16.36
C SER A 196 1.87 26.51 16.89
N ILE A 197 2.35 27.00 18.04
CA ILE A 197 3.59 26.53 18.69
C ILE A 197 3.59 25.01 18.95
N ILE A 198 2.42 24.40 19.15
CA ILE A 198 2.29 22.95 19.34
C ILE A 198 2.73 22.19 18.09
N TYR A 199 2.44 22.73 16.91
CA TYR A 199 2.81 22.11 15.64
C TYR A 199 4.31 22.22 15.35
N ASP A 200 4.94 23.34 15.75
CA ASP A 200 6.39 23.48 15.68
C ASP A 200 7.08 22.48 16.62
N GLN A 201 6.61 22.36 17.86
CA GLN A 201 7.08 21.37 18.82
C GLN A 201 6.88 19.93 18.33
N ALA A 202 5.74 19.64 17.70
CA ALA A 202 5.48 18.31 17.13
C ALA A 202 6.43 17.99 15.98
N GLN A 203 6.75 18.97 15.10
CA GLN A 203 7.74 18.81 14.05
C GLN A 203 9.15 18.60 14.61
N GLU A 204 9.55 19.39 15.61
CA GLU A 204 10.86 19.21 16.26
C GLU A 204 11.01 17.80 16.86
N CYS A 205 9.98 17.32 17.56
CA CYS A 205 9.96 15.95 18.07
C CYS A 205 10.04 14.90 16.97
N ALA A 206 9.33 15.12 15.85
CA ALA A 206 9.37 14.23 14.69
C ALA A 206 10.76 14.19 14.03
N LEU A 207 11.41 15.34 13.87
CA LEU A 207 12.78 15.44 13.31
C LEU A 207 13.82 14.84 14.27
N LEU A 208 13.68 15.05 15.59
CA LEU A 208 14.52 14.40 16.60
C LEU A 208 14.45 12.87 16.49
N PHE A 209 13.26 12.33 16.38
CA PHE A 209 13.06 10.88 16.19
C PHE A 209 13.66 10.40 14.86
N ARG A 210 13.50 11.16 13.78
CA ARG A 210 14.10 10.87 12.48
C ARG A 210 15.61 10.79 12.56
N THR A 211 16.26 11.76 13.22
CA THR A 211 17.70 11.81 13.43
C THR A 211 18.14 10.59 14.25
N PHE A 212 17.46 10.29 15.35
CA PHE A 212 17.73 9.11 16.17
C PHE A 212 17.66 7.80 15.37
N CYS A 213 16.67 7.67 14.48
CA CYS A 213 16.55 6.49 13.61
C CYS A 213 17.74 6.37 12.65
N LEU A 214 18.20 7.46 12.06
CA LEU A 214 19.36 7.48 11.16
C LEU A 214 20.66 7.14 11.88
N GLU A 215 20.84 7.65 13.09
CA GLU A 215 22.04 7.40 13.92
C GLU A 215 22.12 5.93 14.40
N ASN A 216 20.97 5.28 14.59
CA ASN A 216 20.88 3.93 15.13
C ASN A 216 20.52 2.85 14.11
N ASN A 217 20.50 3.16 12.81
CA ASN A 217 20.09 2.26 11.73
C ASN A 217 18.70 1.65 11.96
N LEU A 218 17.77 2.46 12.46
CA LEU A 218 16.37 2.08 12.70
C LEU A 218 15.49 2.58 11.55
N LEU A 219 14.51 1.79 11.17
CA LEU A 219 13.55 2.14 10.12
C LEU A 219 12.13 2.01 10.65
N ASP A 220 11.49 3.14 10.96
CA ASP A 220 10.05 3.22 11.10
C ASP A 220 9.37 3.17 9.72
N PHE A 221 8.05 3.07 9.68
CA PHE A 221 7.30 2.99 8.42
C PHE A 221 7.55 4.21 7.52
N SER A 222 7.61 5.40 8.10
CA SER A 222 7.79 6.64 7.33
C SER A 222 9.15 6.71 6.66
N LEU A 223 10.22 6.41 7.38
CA LEU A 223 11.59 6.41 6.85
C LEU A 223 11.78 5.28 5.81
N GLN A 224 11.19 4.11 6.06
CA GLN A 224 11.19 3.00 5.10
C GLN A 224 10.56 3.41 3.76
N LEU A 225 9.41 4.06 3.78
CA LEU A 225 8.73 4.49 2.55
C LEU A 225 9.50 5.60 1.83
N SER A 226 10.02 6.59 2.58
CA SER A 226 10.86 7.65 2.02
C SER A 226 12.12 7.10 1.35
N LEU A 227 12.85 6.20 2.00
CA LEU A 227 14.04 5.56 1.42
C LEU A 227 13.74 4.79 0.16
N PHE A 228 12.63 4.05 0.14
CA PHE A 228 12.23 3.32 -1.06
C PHE A 228 11.95 4.29 -2.20
N ARG A 229 11.15 5.31 -1.97
CA ARG A 229 10.76 6.31 -2.98
C ARG A 229 11.94 7.12 -3.49
N GLU A 230 12.81 7.61 -2.59
CA GLU A 230 13.83 8.60 -2.91
C GLU A 230 15.16 7.98 -3.39
N HIS A 231 15.51 6.78 -2.90
CA HIS A 231 16.81 6.18 -3.18
C HIS A 231 16.72 4.89 -4.00
N LEU A 232 15.72 4.03 -3.76
CA LEU A 232 15.63 2.76 -4.45
C LEU A 232 14.76 2.82 -5.71
N TRP A 233 13.66 3.54 -5.67
CA TRP A 233 12.77 3.68 -6.82
C TRP A 233 13.46 4.33 -8.04
N PRO A 234 14.27 5.39 -7.90
CA PRO A 234 15.07 5.94 -9.00
C PRO A 234 16.28 5.07 -9.39
N SER A 235 16.65 4.10 -8.57
CA SER A 235 17.82 3.24 -8.82
C SER A 235 17.58 2.28 -9.98
N LEU A 236 18.41 2.38 -11.02
CA LEU A 236 18.34 1.48 -12.17
C LEU A 236 18.49 0.01 -11.79
N LEU A 237 19.29 -0.32 -10.77
CA LEU A 237 19.47 -1.69 -10.30
C LEU A 237 18.20 -2.23 -9.65
N CYS A 238 17.56 -1.45 -8.78
CA CYS A 238 16.31 -1.81 -8.16
C CYS A 238 15.19 -1.94 -9.20
N ARG A 239 15.06 -0.98 -10.13
CA ARG A 239 14.06 -1.02 -11.21
C ARG A 239 14.23 -2.25 -12.10
N LYS A 240 15.44 -2.57 -12.56
CA LYS A 240 15.69 -3.78 -13.34
C LYS A 240 15.36 -5.06 -12.59
N TYR A 241 15.64 -5.11 -11.29
CA TYR A 241 15.24 -6.24 -10.45
C TYR A 241 13.73 -6.39 -10.40
N LEU A 242 13.01 -5.31 -10.15
CA LEU A 242 11.54 -5.30 -10.07
C LEU A 242 10.92 -5.72 -11.42
N GLN A 243 11.38 -5.17 -12.55
CA GLN A 243 10.92 -5.51 -13.90
C GLN A 243 11.17 -6.98 -14.26
N LYS A 244 12.32 -7.51 -13.87
CA LYS A 244 12.67 -8.91 -14.14
C LYS A 244 11.80 -9.88 -13.36
N ASN A 245 11.52 -9.56 -12.08
CA ASN A 245 10.82 -10.46 -11.16
C ASN A 245 9.31 -10.31 -11.23
N TYR A 246 8.79 -9.10 -11.52
CA TYR A 246 7.37 -8.83 -11.53
C TYR A 246 6.92 -8.39 -12.91
N GLN A 247 6.31 -9.30 -13.65
CA GLN A 247 5.83 -9.05 -15.01
C GLN A 247 4.32 -8.89 -15.09
N ASN A 248 3.59 -9.31 -14.06
CA ASN A 248 2.14 -9.25 -14.00
C ASN A 248 1.72 -8.63 -12.68
N LEU A 249 0.79 -7.68 -12.72
CA LEU A 249 0.30 -6.96 -11.55
C LEU A 249 -1.19 -7.23 -11.34
N ILE A 250 -1.56 -7.49 -10.09
CA ILE A 250 -2.93 -7.35 -9.60
C ILE A 250 -2.87 -6.37 -8.43
N TYR A 251 -3.61 -5.26 -8.51
CA TYR A 251 -3.67 -4.28 -7.44
C TYR A 251 -5.12 -4.11 -7.01
N ASP A 252 -5.44 -4.69 -5.86
CA ASP A 252 -6.82 -4.74 -5.33
C ASP A 252 -7.06 -3.65 -4.29
N ASN A 253 -8.26 -3.07 -4.29
CA ASN A 253 -8.69 -1.97 -3.42
C ASN A 253 -7.75 -0.74 -3.49
N VAL A 254 -7.42 -0.32 -4.68
CA VAL A 254 -6.47 0.78 -4.90
C VAL A 254 -6.93 2.11 -4.25
N GLU A 255 -8.24 2.33 -4.10
CA GLU A 255 -8.84 3.51 -3.45
C GLU A 255 -8.52 3.61 -1.94
N GLU A 256 -8.15 2.50 -1.32
CA GLU A 256 -7.79 2.44 0.11
C GLU A 256 -6.28 2.62 0.35
N ASP A 257 -5.51 2.85 -0.70
CA ASP A 257 -4.08 3.12 -0.63
C ASP A 257 -3.78 4.63 -0.76
N TYR A 258 -2.55 5.03 -0.70
CA TYR A 258 -2.10 6.41 -0.52
C TYR A 258 -1.40 6.97 -1.79
N PRO A 259 -1.31 8.33 -1.92
CA PRO A 259 -0.79 8.99 -3.11
C PRO A 259 0.56 8.48 -3.61
N VAL A 260 1.53 8.30 -2.72
CA VAL A 260 2.88 7.80 -3.10
C VAL A 260 2.81 6.40 -3.72
N ALA A 261 1.91 5.52 -3.22
CA ALA A 261 1.69 4.21 -3.82
C ALA A 261 1.13 4.33 -5.25
N HIS A 262 0.16 5.22 -5.43
CA HIS A 262 -0.45 5.46 -6.74
C HIS A 262 0.55 6.04 -7.74
N ASP A 263 1.41 6.96 -7.32
CA ASP A 263 2.44 7.56 -8.18
C ASP A 263 3.46 6.50 -8.64
N ILE A 264 3.94 5.68 -7.71
CA ILE A 264 4.83 4.55 -8.01
C ILE A 264 4.18 3.61 -9.02
N ILE A 265 2.92 3.25 -8.81
CA ILE A 265 2.22 2.32 -9.72
C ILE A 265 1.94 2.95 -11.08
N LYS A 266 1.51 4.21 -11.15
CA LYS A 266 1.33 4.91 -12.44
C LYS A 266 2.61 4.90 -13.28
N GLU A 267 3.75 5.16 -12.64
CA GLU A 267 5.04 5.14 -13.32
C GLU A 267 5.47 3.72 -13.73
N TRP A 268 5.12 2.70 -12.93
CA TRP A 268 5.53 1.32 -13.17
C TRP A 268 4.59 0.56 -14.12
N LEU A 269 3.33 0.96 -14.20
CA LEU A 269 2.28 0.26 -14.93
C LEU A 269 2.63 -0.06 -16.41
N PRO A 270 3.30 0.84 -17.16
CA PRO A 270 3.70 0.56 -18.55
C PRO A 270 4.69 -0.60 -18.70
N GLU A 271 5.42 -0.95 -17.65
CA GLU A 271 6.46 -2.00 -17.68
C GLU A 271 5.88 -3.41 -17.47
N PHE A 272 4.64 -3.53 -16.94
CA PHE A 272 3.98 -4.82 -16.78
C PHE A 272 3.44 -5.35 -18.12
N ARG A 273 3.55 -6.65 -18.32
CA ARG A 273 2.93 -7.35 -19.46
C ARG A 273 1.40 -7.37 -19.32
N SER A 274 0.92 -7.57 -18.11
CA SER A 274 -0.50 -7.60 -17.76
C SER A 274 -0.72 -6.92 -16.43
N SER A 275 -1.80 -6.16 -16.33
CA SER A 275 -2.22 -5.63 -15.04
C SER A 275 -3.73 -5.65 -14.89
N LEU A 276 -4.18 -5.84 -13.63
CA LEU A 276 -5.55 -5.70 -13.21
C LEU A 276 -5.56 -4.76 -12.00
N ILE A 277 -6.08 -3.56 -12.20
CA ILE A 277 -6.25 -2.53 -11.18
C ILE A 277 -7.72 -2.55 -10.77
N ILE A 278 -8.00 -2.65 -9.47
CA ILE A 278 -9.35 -2.79 -8.94
C ILE A 278 -9.66 -1.63 -8.02
N PHE A 279 -10.75 -0.95 -8.34
CA PHE A 279 -11.24 0.23 -7.65
C PHE A 279 -12.67 0.01 -7.15
N ASP A 280 -12.90 0.27 -5.88
CA ASP A 280 -14.25 0.25 -5.28
C ASP A 280 -14.83 1.66 -5.31
N THR A 281 -16.00 1.82 -5.94
CA THR A 281 -16.64 3.15 -6.11
C THR A 281 -17.27 3.66 -4.83
N ASP A 282 -17.60 2.77 -3.89
CA ASP A 282 -18.30 3.09 -2.64
C ASP A 282 -17.37 3.04 -1.42
N ALA A 283 -16.03 2.96 -1.64
CA ALA A 283 -15.03 2.84 -0.60
C ALA A 283 -14.15 4.11 -0.50
N GLY A 284 -13.01 4.02 0.17
CA GLY A 284 -12.13 5.17 0.43
C GLY A 284 -12.34 5.75 1.82
N PHE A 285 -12.85 4.93 2.75
CA PHE A 285 -13.12 5.36 4.14
C PHE A 285 -11.86 5.53 4.99
N ARG A 286 -10.69 5.06 4.51
CA ARG A 286 -9.43 5.12 5.24
C ARG A 286 -8.64 6.41 5.00
N SER A 287 -9.30 7.49 4.61
CA SER A 287 -8.67 8.82 4.40
C SER A 287 -7.88 9.30 5.62
N PHE A 288 -8.32 8.94 6.84
CA PHE A 288 -7.59 9.23 8.08
C PHE A 288 -6.23 8.50 8.17
N LEU A 289 -6.02 7.40 7.45
CA LEU A 289 -4.75 6.69 7.30
C LEU A 289 -3.99 7.06 6.03
N GLY A 290 -4.48 8.02 5.26
CA GLY A 290 -3.83 8.51 4.06
C GLY A 290 -4.39 7.95 2.75
N ALA A 291 -5.47 7.16 2.77
CA ALA A 291 -6.14 6.70 1.56
C ALA A 291 -6.62 7.89 0.71
N ASP A 292 -6.39 7.81 -0.60
CA ASP A 292 -6.79 8.85 -1.55
C ASP A 292 -7.47 8.26 -2.80
N PRO A 293 -8.80 8.12 -2.77
CA PRO A 293 -9.56 7.63 -3.92
C PRO A 293 -9.41 8.51 -5.17
N VAL A 294 -9.14 9.81 -5.00
CA VAL A 294 -9.01 10.74 -6.12
C VAL A 294 -7.72 10.44 -6.90
N SER A 295 -6.59 10.31 -6.20
CA SER A 295 -5.33 9.93 -6.85
C SER A 295 -5.38 8.50 -7.41
N ALA A 296 -6.03 7.55 -6.71
CA ALA A 296 -6.25 6.19 -7.19
C ALA A 296 -6.98 6.15 -8.53
N ARG A 297 -8.04 6.95 -8.69
CA ARG A 297 -8.82 7.04 -9.92
C ARG A 297 -7.98 7.48 -11.12
N THR A 298 -6.94 8.27 -10.92
CA THR A 298 -6.07 8.72 -12.03
C THR A 298 -5.31 7.58 -12.70
N ILE A 299 -5.13 6.42 -12.05
CA ILE A 299 -4.45 5.24 -12.63
C ILE A 299 -5.22 4.70 -13.84
N GLU A 300 -6.54 4.90 -13.87
CA GLU A 300 -7.40 4.49 -14.97
C GLU A 300 -6.90 4.99 -16.33
N GLN A 301 -6.33 6.20 -16.38
CA GLN A 301 -5.81 6.81 -17.61
C GLN A 301 -4.62 6.05 -18.23
N SER A 302 -3.96 5.20 -17.42
CA SER A 302 -2.82 4.38 -17.84
C SER A 302 -3.22 2.94 -18.20
N CYS A 303 -4.53 2.63 -18.18
CA CYS A 303 -5.07 1.32 -18.51
C CYS A 303 -5.66 1.28 -19.92
N ASP A 304 -5.56 0.12 -20.60
CA ASP A 304 -6.05 -0.06 -21.98
C ASP A 304 -7.55 -0.34 -22.01
N LEU A 305 -8.06 -0.99 -20.96
CA LEU A 305 -9.46 -1.42 -20.85
C LEU A 305 -10.06 -0.92 -19.54
N ARG A 306 -11.29 -0.40 -19.65
CA ARG A 306 -12.14 -0.06 -18.52
C ARG A 306 -13.28 -1.05 -18.44
N VAL A 307 -13.49 -1.66 -17.28
CA VAL A 307 -14.59 -2.61 -17.04
C VAL A 307 -15.31 -2.20 -15.77
N GLU A 308 -16.64 -2.18 -15.85
CA GLU A 308 -17.50 -1.90 -14.70
C GLU A 308 -18.30 -3.15 -14.33
N PHE A 309 -18.35 -3.46 -13.02
CA PHE A 309 -19.27 -4.44 -12.45
C PHE A 309 -20.37 -3.68 -11.72
N GLN A 310 -21.63 -4.00 -12.00
CA GLN A 310 -22.79 -3.26 -11.47
C GLN A 310 -23.62 -4.09 -10.47
N ASP A 311 -23.79 -5.40 -10.71
CA ASP A 311 -24.68 -6.23 -9.91
C ASP A 311 -24.02 -6.70 -8.63
N SER A 312 -24.51 -6.23 -7.48
CA SER A 312 -24.00 -6.66 -6.16
C SER A 312 -24.61 -8.01 -5.75
N PHE A 313 -23.76 -8.92 -5.27
CA PHE A 313 -24.17 -10.21 -4.73
C PHE A 313 -24.53 -10.17 -3.23
N VAL A 314 -24.25 -9.05 -2.57
CA VAL A 314 -24.43 -8.90 -1.12
C VAL A 314 -25.48 -7.86 -0.73
N LYS A 315 -25.84 -6.95 -1.64
CA LYS A 315 -26.90 -5.95 -1.40
C LYS A 315 -28.27 -6.59 -1.63
N THR A 316 -29.12 -6.57 -0.61
CA THR A 316 -30.52 -6.95 -0.76
C THR A 316 -31.30 -5.83 -1.46
N PRO A 317 -32.42 -6.12 -2.16
CA PRO A 317 -33.26 -5.10 -2.80
C PRO A 317 -33.71 -3.97 -1.84
N GLY A 318 -33.89 -4.30 -0.55
CA GLY A 318 -34.24 -3.31 0.46
C GLY A 318 -33.12 -2.32 0.82
N LEU A 319 -31.85 -2.76 0.72
CA LEU A 319 -30.67 -1.88 0.92
C LEU A 319 -30.41 -1.00 -0.31
N GLN A 320 -30.67 -1.52 -1.51
CA GLN A 320 -30.55 -0.74 -2.76
C GLN A 320 -31.51 0.45 -2.82
N ASN A 321 -32.66 0.37 -2.14
CA ASN A 321 -33.65 1.46 -2.10
C ASN A 321 -33.35 2.51 -1.03
N LEU A 322 -32.29 2.35 -0.22
CA LEU A 322 -31.88 3.30 0.81
C LEU A 322 -30.73 4.23 0.38
N GLU A 323 -30.12 3.95 -0.76
CA GLU A 323 -29.12 4.80 -1.43
C GLU A 323 -29.82 5.76 -2.42
#